data_7bc00ccd683f55c8a1a0cc6c8612819c
#
_entry.id   7bc00ccd683f55c8a1a0cc6c8612819c
#
_cell.length_a   1.000
_cell.length_b   1.000
_cell.length_c   1.000
_cell.angle_alpha   90.00
_cell.angle_beta   90.00
_cell.angle_gamma   90.00
#
_symmetry.space_group_name_H-M   'P 1'
#
loop_
_entity.id
_entity.type
_entity.pdbx_description
1 polymer ?
#
loop_
_entity_poly.entity_id
_entity_poly.type
_entity_poly.pdbx_seq_one_letter_code
_entity_poly.pdbx_strand_id
1 'polypeptide(L)' 'MWIKIIDGEINKPKLVNLDYVSCIFPDDDGIHLVMSDGCVLISISKEYPYNKLCEILTKSSN' A
#
# COMPACT_ATOMS: atom_id res chain seq x y z
N MET A 1 4.64 2.74 10.56
CA MET A 1 5.52 3.27 9.50
C MET A 1 4.69 3.96 8.43
N TRP A 2 5.04 5.21 8.12
CA TRP A 2 4.34 5.99 7.10
C TRP A 2 5.13 5.96 5.80
N ILE A 3 4.43 5.76 4.68
CA ILE A 3 5.03 5.86 3.36
C ILE A 3 4.19 6.79 2.48
N LYS A 4 4.84 7.34 1.47
CA LYS A 4 4.15 8.16 0.47
C LYS A 4 3.93 7.30 -0.78
N ILE A 5 2.69 7.17 -1.20
CA ILE A 5 2.33 6.45 -2.41
C ILE A 5 1.65 7.40 -3.38
N ILE A 6 1.46 6.95 -4.61
CA ILE A 6 0.60 7.65 -5.58
C ILE A 6 -0.71 6.87 -5.62
N ASP A 7 -1.80 7.55 -5.26
CA ASP A 7 -3.14 6.96 -5.31
C ASP A 7 -3.60 6.85 -6.75
N GLY A 8 -3.90 5.64 -7.20
CA GLY A 8 -4.27 5.37 -8.58
C GLY A 8 -5.64 5.91 -8.99
N GLU A 9 -6.53 6.18 -8.02
CA GLU A 9 -7.85 6.71 -8.34
C GLU A 9 -7.81 8.20 -8.65
N ILE A 10 -6.97 8.95 -7.93
CA ILE A 10 -6.92 10.40 -8.07
C ILE A 10 -5.60 10.88 -8.66
N ASN A 11 -4.64 9.98 -8.85
CA ASN A 11 -3.31 10.26 -9.40
C ASN A 11 -2.58 11.36 -8.61
N LYS A 12 -2.65 11.28 -7.28
CA LYS A 12 -2.03 12.24 -6.37
C LYS A 12 -1.29 11.52 -5.26
N PRO A 13 -0.25 12.15 -4.68
CA PRO A 13 0.45 11.56 -3.55
C PRO A 13 -0.45 11.48 -2.32
N LYS A 14 -0.26 10.43 -1.54
CA LYS A 14 -1.00 10.18 -0.32
C LYS A 14 -0.08 9.52 0.69
N LEU A 15 -0.16 9.92 1.95
CA LEU A 15 0.57 9.27 3.03
C LEU A 15 -0.29 8.15 3.61
N VAL A 16 0.32 6.99 3.77
CA VAL A 16 -0.36 5.80 4.28
C VAL A 16 0.43 5.24 5.46
N ASN A 17 -0.26 4.96 6.55
CA ASN A 17 0.37 4.27 7.68
C ASN A 17 0.23 2.77 7.49
N LEU A 18 1.35 2.10 7.24
CA LEU A 18 1.36 0.66 6.98
C LEU A 18 0.95 -0.17 8.20
N ASP A 19 0.97 0.42 9.41
CA ASP A 19 0.52 -0.29 10.61
C ASP A 19 -0.97 -0.63 10.58
N TYR A 20 -1.74 0.08 9.75
CA TYR A 20 -3.18 -0.15 9.61
C TYR A 20 -3.56 -0.94 8.36
N VAL A 21 -2.60 -1.56 7.70
CA VAL A 21 -2.86 -2.40 6.52
C VAL A 21 -3.14 -3.82 6.97
N SER A 22 -4.29 -4.37 6.55
CA SER A 22 -4.68 -5.75 6.85
C SER A 22 -4.13 -6.73 5.82
N CYS A 23 -4.19 -6.36 4.54
CA CYS A 23 -3.64 -7.20 3.48
C CYS A 23 -3.33 -6.35 2.25
N ILE A 24 -2.48 -6.87 1.39
CA ILE A 24 -2.16 -6.25 0.10
C ILE A 24 -2.23 -7.30 -0.98
N PHE A 25 -2.59 -6.89 -2.19
CA PHE A 25 -2.51 -7.78 -3.35
C PHE A 25 -2.33 -6.96 -4.62
N PRO A 26 -1.60 -7.51 -5.62
CA PRO A 26 -1.45 -6.83 -6.90
C PRO A 26 -2.68 -7.04 -7.77
N ASP A 27 -3.01 -6.05 -8.58
CA ASP A 27 -4.08 -6.13 -9.55
C ASP A 27 -3.67 -5.33 -10.79
N ASP A 28 -4.49 -5.35 -11.83
CA ASP A 28 -4.17 -4.69 -13.10
C ASP A 28 -4.05 -3.17 -12.96
N ASP A 29 -4.77 -2.59 -12.02
CA ASP A 29 -4.79 -1.14 -11.80
C ASP A 29 -3.79 -0.66 -10.75
N GLY A 30 -3.04 -1.57 -10.16
CA GLY A 30 -2.03 -1.23 -9.14
C GLY A 30 -2.03 -2.19 -7.98
N ILE A 31 -1.45 -1.78 -6.87
CA ILE A 31 -1.40 -2.59 -5.65
C ILE A 31 -2.53 -2.14 -4.74
N HIS A 32 -3.40 -3.07 -4.37
CA HIS A 32 -4.50 -2.81 -3.47
C HIS A 32 -4.03 -2.96 -2.03
N LEU A 33 -4.22 -1.90 -1.24
CA LEU A 33 -3.92 -1.88 0.19
C LEU A 33 -5.24 -1.88 0.92
N VAL A 34 -5.58 -3.00 1.54
CA VAL A 34 -6.80 -3.10 2.33
C VAL A 34 -6.49 -2.68 3.75
N MET A 35 -7.11 -1.59 4.19
CA MET A 35 -6.87 -1.04 5.51
C MET A 35 -7.72 -1.76 6.55
N SER A 36 -7.33 -1.68 7.83
CA SER A 36 -8.03 -2.37 8.92
C SER A 36 -9.48 -1.90 9.13
N ASP A 37 -9.81 -0.69 8.65
CA ASP A 37 -11.18 -0.17 8.72
C ASP A 37 -12.05 -0.58 7.52
N GLY A 38 -11.50 -1.38 6.60
CA GLY A 38 -12.19 -1.84 5.40
C GLY A 38 -11.99 -0.99 4.17
N CYS A 39 -11.38 0.18 4.28
CA CYS A 39 -11.08 1.02 3.12
C CYS A 39 -10.00 0.35 2.25
N VAL A 40 -10.11 0.57 0.93
CA VAL A 40 -9.13 0.04 -0.01
C VAL A 40 -8.48 1.22 -0.74
N LEU A 41 -7.14 1.22 -0.73
CA LEU A 41 -6.35 2.19 -1.47
C LEU A 41 -5.64 1.47 -2.61
N ILE A 42 -5.52 2.14 -3.75
CA ILE A 42 -4.83 1.58 -4.92
C ILE A 42 -3.56 2.39 -5.14
N SER A 43 -2.41 1.74 -4.97
CA SER A 43 -1.11 2.38 -5.16
C SER A 43 -0.57 2.07 -6.54
N ILE A 44 -0.19 3.13 -7.29
CA ILE A 44 0.51 2.99 -8.56
C ILE A 44 1.97 3.46 -8.44
N SER A 45 2.45 3.60 -7.21
CA SER A 45 3.79 4.11 -6.94
C SER A 45 4.85 3.12 -7.39
N LYS A 46 5.82 3.59 -8.18
CA LYS A 46 6.94 2.76 -8.63
C LYS A 46 7.99 2.55 -7.52
N GLU A 47 8.00 3.42 -6.51
CA GLU A 47 8.94 3.31 -5.38
C GLU A 47 8.62 2.13 -4.47
N TYR A 48 7.35 1.70 -4.45
CA TYR A 48 6.90 0.64 -3.57
C TYR A 48 6.19 -0.45 -4.37
N PRO A 49 6.94 -1.25 -5.14
CA PRO A 49 6.33 -2.39 -5.84
C PRO A 49 5.88 -3.46 -4.83
N TYR A 50 5.06 -4.37 -5.29
CA TYR A 50 4.44 -5.37 -4.42
C TYR A 50 5.46 -6.12 -3.56
N ASN A 51 6.56 -6.57 -4.17
CA ASN A 51 7.58 -7.34 -3.43
C ASN A 51 8.23 -6.51 -2.32
N LYS A 52 8.46 -5.22 -2.58
CA LYS A 52 9.03 -4.33 -1.57
C LYS A 52 8.07 -4.11 -0.41
N LEU A 53 6.79 -3.93 -0.70
CA LEU A 53 5.78 -3.78 0.35
C LEU A 53 5.66 -5.06 1.18
N CYS A 54 5.68 -6.22 0.54
CA CYS A 54 5.67 -7.50 1.25
C CYS A 54 6.85 -7.60 2.20
N GLU A 55 8.03 -7.21 1.74
CA GLU A 55 9.24 -7.26 2.56
C GLU A 55 9.14 -6.34 3.77
N ILE A 56 8.67 -5.10 3.56
CA ILE A 56 8.51 -4.14 4.65
C ILE A 56 7.50 -4.64 5.67
N LEU A 57 6.35 -5.11 5.22
CA LEU A 57 5.26 -5.53 6.09
C LEU A 57 5.61 -6.79 6.87
N THR A 58 6.29 -7.75 6.24
CA THR A 58 6.68 -8.98 6.92
C THR A 58 7.79 -8.74 7.95
N LYS A 59 8.69 -7.81 7.70
CA LYS A 59 9.73 -7.45 8.66
C LYS A 59 9.15 -6.71 9.85
N SER A 60 8.17 -5.84 9.64
CA SER A 60 7.59 -5.04 10.71
C SER A 60 6.68 -5.87 11.62
N SER A 61 6.22 -7.03 11.17
CA SER A 61 5.36 -7.90 11.97
C SER A 61 6.13 -8.78 12.96
N ASN A 62 7.44 -8.73 12.90
CA ASN A 62 8.29 -9.43 13.83
C ASN A 62 8.76 -8.51 14.94
#